data_2edbb46cdfaa837e6080dcd892736a90
#
_entry.id   2edbb46cdfaa837e6080dcd892736a90
#
_cell.length_a   1.000
_cell.length_b   1.000
_cell.length_c   1.000
_cell.angle_alpha   90.00
_cell.angle_beta   90.00
_cell.angle_gamma   90.00
#
_symmetry.space_group_name_H-M   'P 1'
#
loop_
_entity.id
_entity.type
_entity.pdbx_description
1 polymer ?
#
loop_
_entity_poly.entity_id
_entity_poly.type
_entity_poly.pdbx_seq_one_letter_code
_entity_poly.pdbx_strand_id
1 'polypeptide(L)'
;MLYIICIATDLATGHEVWLRRGNLTEAMTASFALPGVFPPVYHDERHLVDGALVNPCPISPCQALGARMTIAVDLNTDLIGKASKPGQTYQTITGFDVFDNDDVPPEEQKKFNSSAITRRLFRREKDKPSLFGVMVSGLGILQDRLTRSRLAGEPPDIHIKPPVGHLGLLEFEKAEELIRLGEIATERMIPEIKAAMLVLLKSDVSDAFLQMDLGDDDIT
;
A
#
# COMPACT_ATOMS: atom_id res chain seq x y z
N MET A 1 8.01 -17.93 -14.54
CA MET A 1 6.65 -17.41 -14.78
C MET A 1 6.41 -16.25 -13.83
N LEU A 2 5.98 -15.09 -14.32
CA LEU A 2 5.70 -13.92 -13.46
C LEU A 2 4.24 -14.01 -12.97
N TYR A 3 4.05 -13.90 -11.66
CA TYR A 3 2.71 -13.84 -11.05
C TYR A 3 2.45 -12.41 -10.55
N ILE A 4 1.23 -11.94 -10.74
CA ILE A 4 0.74 -10.70 -10.12
C ILE A 4 -0.39 -11.10 -9.18
N ILE A 5 -0.34 -10.57 -7.95
CA ILE A 5 -1.41 -10.70 -6.97
C ILE A 5 -1.83 -9.30 -6.53
N CYS A 6 -3.12 -9.04 -6.58
CA CYS A 6 -3.69 -7.88 -5.90
C CYS A 6 -4.35 -8.34 -4.60
N ILE A 7 -4.14 -7.60 -3.53
CA ILE A 7 -4.74 -7.87 -2.23
C ILE A 7 -5.95 -6.97 -2.06
N ALA A 8 -7.08 -7.56 -1.69
CA ALA A 8 -8.30 -6.84 -1.36
C ALA A 8 -8.84 -7.31 -0.02
N THR A 9 -9.79 -6.58 0.54
CA THR A 9 -10.49 -6.92 1.78
C THR A 9 -11.95 -7.24 1.47
N ASP A 10 -12.44 -8.38 1.90
CA ASP A 10 -13.87 -8.68 1.88
C ASP A 10 -14.58 -7.81 2.93
N LEU A 11 -15.46 -6.92 2.47
CA LEU A 11 -16.14 -5.94 3.33
C LEU A 11 -17.05 -6.60 4.36
N ALA A 12 -17.62 -7.76 4.05
CA ALA A 12 -18.55 -8.44 4.93
C ALA A 12 -17.84 -9.21 6.06
N THR A 13 -16.69 -9.82 5.75
CA THR A 13 -16.00 -10.72 6.68
C THR A 13 -14.72 -10.10 7.27
N GLY A 14 -14.18 -9.06 6.67
CA GLY A 14 -12.88 -8.48 7.03
C GLY A 14 -11.68 -9.37 6.65
N HIS A 15 -11.89 -10.43 5.88
CA HIS A 15 -10.81 -11.32 5.46
C HIS A 15 -10.02 -10.75 4.29
N GLU A 16 -8.74 -11.08 4.27
CA GLU A 16 -7.84 -10.84 3.15
C GLU A 16 -8.21 -11.73 1.94
N VAL A 17 -8.30 -11.13 0.76
CA VAL A 17 -8.62 -11.81 -0.50
C VAL A 17 -7.46 -11.64 -1.47
N TRP A 18 -6.96 -12.75 -2.01
CA TRP A 18 -5.88 -12.79 -2.98
C TRP A 18 -6.42 -12.92 -4.40
N LEU A 19 -6.41 -11.83 -5.14
CA LEU A 19 -6.85 -11.78 -6.53
C LEU A 19 -5.68 -12.17 -7.45
N ARG A 20 -5.64 -13.44 -7.82
CA ARG A 20 -4.54 -14.09 -8.58
C ARG A 20 -4.90 -14.46 -10.00
N ARG A 21 -6.17 -14.34 -10.37
CA ARG A 21 -6.73 -14.76 -11.67
C ARG A 21 -7.82 -13.78 -12.11
N GLY A 22 -8.13 -13.79 -13.39
CA GLY A 22 -9.16 -12.93 -13.95
C GLY A 22 -8.61 -11.64 -14.55
N ASN A 23 -9.43 -10.61 -14.57
CA ASN A 23 -9.09 -9.31 -15.13
C ASN A 23 -8.19 -8.52 -14.17
N LEU A 24 -6.98 -8.20 -14.62
CA LEU A 24 -6.01 -7.45 -13.81
C LEU A 24 -6.52 -6.06 -13.42
N THR A 25 -7.19 -5.35 -14.35
CA THR A 25 -7.73 -4.00 -14.06
C THR A 25 -8.78 -4.06 -12.97
N GLU A 26 -9.67 -5.05 -12.99
CA GLU A 26 -10.66 -5.26 -11.93
C GLU A 26 -10.01 -5.59 -10.59
N ALA A 27 -9.01 -6.48 -10.59
CA ALA A 27 -8.25 -6.81 -9.39
C ALA A 27 -7.53 -5.59 -8.80
N MET A 28 -6.90 -4.76 -9.64
CA MET A 28 -6.27 -3.50 -9.22
C MET A 28 -7.30 -2.51 -8.67
N THR A 29 -8.46 -2.38 -9.33
CA THR A 29 -9.54 -1.49 -8.86
C THR A 29 -10.05 -1.93 -7.49
N ALA A 30 -10.24 -3.23 -7.27
CA ALA A 30 -10.65 -3.77 -5.97
C ALA A 30 -9.59 -3.53 -4.88
N SER A 31 -8.32 -3.74 -5.23
CA SER A 31 -7.18 -3.54 -4.32
C SER A 31 -6.97 -2.08 -3.91
N PHE A 32 -7.43 -1.13 -4.72
CA PHE A 32 -7.33 0.32 -4.48
C PHE A 32 -8.66 0.96 -4.08
N ALA A 33 -9.71 0.19 -3.85
CA ALA A 33 -11.04 0.70 -3.50
C ALA A 33 -11.09 1.22 -2.05
N LEU A 34 -10.43 2.36 -1.80
CA LEU A 34 -10.33 2.99 -0.47
C LEU A 34 -11.72 3.38 0.06
N PRO A 35 -12.11 2.88 1.24
CA PRO A 35 -13.43 3.18 1.83
C PRO A 35 -13.66 4.69 2.00
N GLY A 36 -14.84 5.13 1.56
CA GLY A 36 -15.23 6.54 1.60
C GLY A 36 -14.73 7.38 0.41
N VAL A 37 -13.79 6.88 -0.39
CA VAL A 37 -13.26 7.54 -1.60
C VAL A 37 -13.79 6.86 -2.86
N PHE A 38 -13.69 5.52 -2.90
CA PHE A 38 -14.14 4.71 -4.03
C PHE A 38 -15.24 3.74 -3.60
N PRO A 39 -16.16 3.39 -4.51
CA PRO A 39 -17.16 2.38 -4.23
C PRO A 39 -16.49 1.00 -4.11
N PRO A 40 -17.05 0.09 -3.28
CA PRO A 40 -16.62 -1.30 -3.27
C PRO A 40 -16.78 -1.97 -4.64
N VAL A 41 -15.84 -2.84 -4.99
CA VAL A 41 -15.89 -3.63 -6.23
C VAL A 41 -16.60 -4.96 -5.93
N TYR A 42 -17.64 -5.28 -6.73
CA TYR A 42 -18.33 -6.56 -6.62
C TYR A 42 -17.59 -7.62 -7.44
N HIS A 43 -17.09 -8.67 -6.79
CA HIS A 43 -16.32 -9.75 -7.40
C HIS A 43 -16.60 -11.07 -6.66
N ASP A 44 -16.91 -12.13 -7.40
CA ASP A 44 -17.21 -13.46 -6.85
C ASP A 44 -18.19 -13.43 -5.65
N GLU A 45 -19.34 -12.79 -5.84
CA GLU A 45 -20.41 -12.65 -4.82
C GLU A 45 -19.98 -11.89 -3.56
N ARG A 46 -18.88 -11.12 -3.58
CA ARG A 46 -18.34 -10.34 -2.47
C ARG A 46 -18.20 -8.88 -2.83
N HIS A 47 -18.32 -8.02 -1.85
CA HIS A 47 -17.93 -6.62 -1.96
C HIS A 47 -16.51 -6.45 -1.45
N LEU A 48 -15.60 -6.14 -2.35
CA LEU A 48 -14.19 -5.95 -2.05
C LEU A 48 -13.86 -4.47 -1.91
N VAL A 49 -13.01 -4.18 -0.94
CA VAL A 49 -12.42 -2.86 -0.68
C VAL A 49 -10.91 -2.98 -0.57
N ASP A 50 -10.23 -1.85 -0.39
CA ASP A 50 -8.76 -1.74 -0.34
C ASP A 50 -8.13 -2.80 0.58
N GLY A 51 -7.13 -3.50 0.03
CA GLY A 51 -6.37 -4.51 0.74
C GLY A 51 -5.52 -3.98 1.88
N ALA A 52 -5.19 -2.69 1.86
CA ALA A 52 -4.42 -2.04 2.92
C ALA A 52 -5.16 -1.97 4.27
N LEU A 53 -6.47 -2.28 4.31
CA LEU A 53 -7.21 -2.43 5.57
C LEU A 53 -6.77 -3.66 6.38
N VAL A 54 -6.23 -4.69 5.72
CA VAL A 54 -5.84 -5.96 6.35
C VAL A 54 -4.37 -6.30 6.13
N ASN A 55 -3.79 -5.91 5.00
CA ASN A 55 -2.40 -6.21 4.65
C ASN A 55 -1.79 -5.13 3.75
N PRO A 56 -1.36 -4.00 4.31
CA PRO A 56 -0.85 -2.86 3.53
C PRO A 56 0.53 -3.11 2.89
N CYS A 57 1.29 -4.10 3.38
CA CYS A 57 2.57 -4.50 2.81
C CYS A 57 2.64 -6.04 2.78
N PRO A 58 2.10 -6.69 1.71
CA PRO A 58 1.81 -8.12 1.69
C PRO A 58 3.05 -8.98 1.38
N ILE A 59 3.83 -9.33 2.41
CA ILE A 59 5.00 -10.23 2.32
C ILE A 59 4.57 -11.69 2.26
N SER A 60 3.67 -12.11 3.17
CA SER A 60 3.19 -13.49 3.26
C SER A 60 2.62 -14.06 1.96
N PRO A 61 1.88 -13.33 1.11
CA PRO A 61 1.48 -13.85 -0.20
C PRO A 61 2.64 -14.20 -1.12
N CYS A 62 3.72 -13.41 -1.10
CA CYS A 62 4.91 -13.70 -1.89
C CYS A 62 5.59 -15.00 -1.41
N GLN A 63 5.75 -15.16 -0.10
CA GLN A 63 6.33 -16.36 0.51
C GLN A 63 5.48 -17.60 0.25
N ALA A 64 4.14 -17.48 0.40
CA ALA A 64 3.21 -18.57 0.12
C ALA A 64 3.22 -19.02 -1.35
N LEU A 65 3.64 -18.15 -2.27
CA LEU A 65 3.84 -18.48 -3.68
C LEU A 65 5.24 -18.99 -4.00
N GLY A 66 6.08 -19.22 -2.99
CA GLY A 66 7.41 -19.78 -3.16
C GLY A 66 8.51 -18.75 -3.45
N ALA A 67 8.29 -17.47 -3.14
CA ALA A 67 9.35 -16.48 -3.21
C ALA A 67 10.43 -16.82 -2.17
N ARG A 68 11.66 -16.97 -2.65
CA ARG A 68 12.85 -17.26 -1.83
C ARG A 68 13.52 -15.99 -1.31
N MET A 69 13.20 -14.86 -1.90
CA MET A 69 13.61 -13.54 -1.49
C MET A 69 12.45 -12.58 -1.67
N THR A 70 12.24 -11.72 -0.70
CA THR A 70 11.19 -10.72 -0.70
C THR A 70 11.77 -9.31 -0.62
N ILE A 71 11.31 -8.44 -1.51
CA ILE A 71 11.64 -7.01 -1.48
C ILE A 71 10.35 -6.25 -1.21
N ALA A 72 10.28 -5.62 -0.06
CA ALA A 72 9.15 -4.79 0.31
C ALA A 72 9.43 -3.32 0.01
N VAL A 73 8.46 -2.65 -0.61
CA VAL A 73 8.47 -1.19 -0.77
C VAL A 73 7.39 -0.62 0.16
N ASP A 74 7.83 0.03 1.24
CA ASP A 74 6.93 0.58 2.27
C ASP A 74 6.78 2.09 2.08
N LEU A 75 5.58 2.51 1.71
CA LEU A 75 5.23 3.92 1.45
C LEU A 75 4.67 4.61 2.71
N ASN A 76 4.39 3.87 3.79
CA ASN A 76 3.70 4.38 4.97
C ASN A 76 4.65 4.92 6.06
N THR A 77 5.94 4.58 6.00
CA THR A 77 6.89 4.85 7.10
C THR A 77 7.05 6.34 7.44
N ASP A 78 6.90 7.24 6.47
CA ASP A 78 7.11 8.68 6.66
C ASP A 78 5.85 9.48 7.03
N LEU A 79 4.68 8.85 7.02
CA LEU A 79 3.41 9.54 7.29
C LEU A 79 3.32 10.07 8.74
N ILE A 80 3.93 9.38 9.69
CA ILE A 80 3.86 9.73 11.12
C ILE A 80 4.96 10.70 11.55
N GLY A 81 6.12 10.70 10.91
CA GLY A 81 7.24 11.58 11.25
C GLY A 81 6.94 13.08 11.12
N LYS A 82 5.93 13.46 10.36
CA LYS A 82 5.56 14.85 10.09
C LYS A 82 4.55 15.43 11.09
N ALA A 83 3.74 14.59 11.71
CA ALA A 83 2.80 15.00 12.77
C ALA A 83 3.53 15.54 14.04
N SER A 84 4.84 15.34 14.13
CA SER A 84 5.65 15.73 15.28
C SER A 84 6.21 17.15 15.20
N LYS A 85 6.01 17.90 14.12
CA LYS A 85 6.48 19.29 14.03
C LYS A 85 5.41 20.25 14.52
N PRO A 86 5.62 20.96 15.67
CA PRO A 86 4.70 21.98 16.14
C PRO A 86 4.50 23.06 15.06
N GLY A 87 3.26 23.35 14.71
CA GLY A 87 2.90 24.42 13.74
C GLY A 87 2.67 23.95 12.30
N GLN A 88 2.82 22.68 11.95
CA GLN A 88 2.30 22.19 10.66
C GLN A 88 0.81 21.89 10.79
N THR A 89 0.02 22.67 10.06
CA THR A 89 -1.41 22.50 9.90
C THR A 89 -1.70 21.11 9.30
N TYR A 90 -2.82 20.50 9.69
CA TYR A 90 -3.31 19.18 9.24
C TYR A 90 -3.44 19.00 7.72
N GLN A 91 -3.17 20.05 6.95
CA GLN A 91 -3.23 20.09 5.48
C GLN A 91 -2.33 19.07 4.78
N THR A 92 -1.21 18.70 5.40
CA THR A 92 -0.16 17.93 4.71
C THR A 92 -0.28 16.40 4.91
N ILE A 93 -1.12 15.93 5.84
CA ILE A 93 -1.19 14.50 6.16
C ILE A 93 -2.14 13.76 5.23
N THR A 94 -3.14 14.42 4.68
CA THR A 94 -4.22 13.74 3.96
C THR A 94 -4.15 13.89 2.44
N GLY A 95 -3.48 14.90 1.87
CA GLY A 95 -3.56 15.19 0.43
C GLY A 95 -5.00 15.36 -0.08
N PHE A 96 -5.98 15.35 0.83
CA PHE A 96 -7.41 15.40 0.56
C PHE A 96 -7.98 16.81 0.71
N ASP A 97 -7.24 17.84 0.34
CA ASP A 97 -7.80 19.14 0.07
C ASP A 97 -8.63 19.18 -1.25
N VAL A 98 -8.88 17.99 -1.83
CA VAL A 98 -9.68 17.78 -3.05
C VAL A 98 -11.10 18.36 -2.97
N PHE A 99 -11.53 18.77 -1.78
CA PHE A 99 -12.83 19.39 -1.55
C PHE A 99 -12.72 20.81 -0.97
N ASP A 100 -11.64 21.51 -1.23
CA ASP A 100 -11.60 22.95 -0.98
C ASP A 100 -12.60 23.60 -1.95
N ASN A 101 -13.74 24.07 -1.40
CA ASN A 101 -14.84 24.63 -2.19
C ASN A 101 -14.47 25.95 -2.91
N ASP A 102 -13.25 26.43 -2.79
CA ASP A 102 -12.81 27.66 -3.44
C ASP A 102 -12.54 27.47 -4.94
N ASP A 103 -12.31 26.24 -5.40
CA ASP A 103 -12.09 25.93 -6.82
C ASP A 103 -13.33 25.40 -7.56
N VAL A 104 -14.47 25.19 -6.88
CA VAL A 104 -15.71 24.74 -7.52
C VAL A 104 -16.50 25.94 -8.03
N PRO A 105 -16.78 26.02 -9.37
CA PRO A 105 -17.56 27.11 -9.93
C PRO A 105 -18.90 27.29 -9.22
N PRO A 106 -19.40 28.54 -9.03
CA PRO A 106 -20.63 28.82 -8.28
C PRO A 106 -21.89 28.08 -8.80
N GLU A 107 -21.87 27.64 -10.05
CA GLU A 107 -22.98 26.92 -10.67
C GLU A 107 -23.05 25.44 -10.27
N GLU A 108 -21.93 24.82 -9.93
CA GLU A 108 -21.90 23.44 -9.44
C GLU A 108 -22.18 23.34 -7.94
N GLN A 109 -21.87 24.39 -7.18
CA GLN A 109 -22.19 24.45 -5.74
C GLN A 109 -23.70 24.37 -5.46
N LYS A 110 -24.55 24.75 -6.41
CA LYS A 110 -26.01 24.65 -6.27
C LYS A 110 -26.56 23.24 -6.37
N LYS A 111 -25.84 22.31 -7.01
CA LYS A 111 -26.26 20.90 -7.15
C LYS A 111 -25.96 20.04 -5.91
N PHE A 112 -25.02 20.47 -5.05
CA PHE A 112 -24.65 19.77 -3.83
C PHE A 112 -25.48 20.13 -2.60
N ASN A 113 -26.57 20.84 -2.76
CA ASN A 113 -27.37 21.44 -1.67
C ASN A 113 -28.36 20.50 -0.98
N SER A 114 -28.11 19.19 -0.98
CA SER A 114 -29.18 18.25 -0.60
C SER A 114 -29.19 17.71 0.82
N SER A 115 -28.23 17.96 1.70
CA SER A 115 -28.48 17.71 3.14
C SER A 115 -27.52 18.45 4.06
N ALA A 116 -28.03 18.85 5.24
CA ALA A 116 -27.22 19.42 6.33
C ALA A 116 -26.11 18.49 6.80
N ILE A 117 -26.27 17.17 6.61
CA ILE A 117 -25.34 16.11 6.96
C ILE A 117 -24.16 16.13 6.00
N THR A 118 -24.39 16.21 4.68
CA THR A 118 -23.32 16.30 3.66
C THR A 118 -22.46 17.53 3.89
N ARG A 119 -23.11 18.67 4.19
CA ARG A 119 -22.41 19.92 4.54
C ARG A 119 -21.51 19.76 5.78
N ARG A 120 -21.94 18.99 6.78
CA ARG A 120 -21.19 18.76 8.03
C ARG A 120 -20.03 17.79 7.83
N LEU A 121 -20.17 16.81 6.93
CA LEU A 121 -19.14 15.83 6.61
C LEU A 121 -17.95 16.45 5.86
N PHE A 122 -18.23 17.40 4.94
CA PHE A 122 -17.22 17.97 4.05
C PHE A 122 -16.84 19.43 4.35
N ARG A 123 -17.56 20.10 5.29
CA ARG A 123 -17.28 21.49 5.65
C ARG A 123 -16.09 21.58 6.59
N ARG A 124 -15.06 22.34 6.18
CA ARG A 124 -13.96 22.75 7.04
C ARG A 124 -14.33 24.05 7.75
N GLU A 125 -14.29 24.08 9.09
CA GLU A 125 -14.16 25.33 9.84
C GLU A 125 -12.68 25.75 9.83
N LYS A 126 -12.41 27.06 9.83
CA LYS A 126 -11.09 27.66 9.57
C LYS A 126 -9.90 27.05 10.36
N ASP A 127 -10.16 26.29 11.43
CA ASP A 127 -9.14 25.69 12.30
C ASP A 127 -9.43 24.22 12.67
N LYS A 128 -10.36 23.54 11.97
CA LYS A 128 -10.72 22.16 12.27
C LYS A 128 -10.75 21.30 11.01
N PRO A 129 -10.16 20.08 11.05
CA PRO A 129 -10.24 19.17 9.92
C PRO A 129 -11.70 18.77 9.65
N SER A 130 -12.03 18.50 8.38
CA SER A 130 -13.32 17.91 8.03
C SER A 130 -13.46 16.51 8.63
N LEU A 131 -14.70 16.07 8.88
CA LEU A 131 -14.93 14.72 9.41
C LEU A 131 -14.38 13.64 8.46
N PHE A 132 -14.49 13.86 7.17
CA PHE A 132 -13.90 13.02 6.14
C PHE A 132 -12.37 12.99 6.21
N GLY A 133 -11.72 14.15 6.35
CA GLY A 133 -10.27 14.24 6.55
C GLY A 133 -9.79 13.51 7.79
N VAL A 134 -10.54 13.59 8.91
CA VAL A 134 -10.26 12.83 10.14
C VAL A 134 -10.37 11.33 9.88
N MET A 135 -11.40 10.88 9.15
CA MET A 135 -11.58 9.46 8.82
C MET A 135 -10.42 8.93 7.98
N VAL A 136 -10.03 9.61 6.92
CA VAL A 136 -8.93 9.20 6.05
C VAL A 136 -7.59 9.25 6.79
N SER A 137 -7.35 10.27 7.61
CA SER A 137 -6.15 10.31 8.48
C SER A 137 -6.13 9.16 9.47
N GLY A 138 -7.29 8.83 10.05
CA GLY A 138 -7.44 7.68 10.95
C GLY A 138 -7.11 6.36 10.27
N LEU A 139 -7.59 6.15 9.04
CA LEU A 139 -7.23 4.98 8.22
C LEU A 139 -5.72 4.92 7.96
N GLY A 140 -5.09 6.03 7.59
CA GLY A 140 -3.64 6.09 7.38
C GLY A 140 -2.84 5.74 8.64
N ILE A 141 -3.28 6.21 9.82
CA ILE A 141 -2.66 5.84 11.10
C ILE A 141 -2.80 4.32 11.37
N LEU A 142 -3.98 3.76 11.12
CA LEU A 142 -4.22 2.33 11.30
C LEU A 142 -3.37 1.49 10.34
N GLN A 143 -3.27 1.90 9.07
CA GLN A 143 -2.44 1.25 8.07
C GLN A 143 -0.95 1.26 8.46
N ASP A 144 -0.41 2.39 8.94
CA ASP A 144 0.98 2.45 9.43
C ASP A 144 1.21 1.49 10.61
N ARG A 145 0.28 1.48 11.58
CA ARG A 145 0.38 0.56 12.73
C ARG A 145 0.31 -0.90 12.31
N LEU A 146 -0.59 -1.20 11.37
CA LEU A 146 -0.74 -2.54 10.83
C LEU A 146 0.50 -2.97 10.04
N THR A 147 1.04 -2.08 9.18
CA THR A 147 2.28 -2.33 8.43
C THR A 147 3.41 -2.69 9.38
N ARG A 148 3.63 -1.89 10.42
CA ARG A 148 4.69 -2.16 11.43
C ARG A 148 4.49 -3.49 12.14
N SER A 149 3.26 -3.80 12.52
CA SER A 149 2.92 -5.07 13.18
C SER A 149 3.17 -6.27 12.26
N ARG A 150 2.75 -6.16 10.99
CA ARG A 150 2.97 -7.21 9.99
C ARG A 150 4.44 -7.42 9.71
N LEU A 151 5.20 -6.36 9.44
CA LEU A 151 6.63 -6.42 9.16
C LEU A 151 7.47 -6.93 10.34
N ALA A 152 6.98 -6.79 11.58
CA ALA A 152 7.63 -7.37 12.76
C ALA A 152 7.45 -8.90 12.82
N GLY A 153 6.30 -9.42 12.37
CA GLY A 153 6.02 -10.85 12.31
C GLY A 153 6.50 -11.54 11.03
N GLU A 154 6.50 -10.81 9.93
CA GLU A 154 6.83 -11.29 8.58
C GLU A 154 7.84 -10.32 7.92
N PRO A 155 9.10 -10.27 8.41
CA PRO A 155 10.08 -9.33 7.87
C PRO A 155 10.46 -9.69 6.42
N PRO A 156 10.57 -8.69 5.51
CA PRO A 156 11.13 -8.92 4.20
C PRO A 156 12.64 -9.06 4.26
N ASP A 157 13.25 -9.70 3.26
CA ASP A 157 14.70 -9.75 3.14
C ASP A 157 15.30 -8.38 2.84
N ILE A 158 14.62 -7.58 2.03
CA ILE A 158 14.99 -6.20 1.69
C ILE A 158 13.80 -5.29 1.94
N HIS A 159 14.03 -4.18 2.64
CA HIS A 159 13.01 -3.20 2.99
C HIS A 159 13.37 -1.81 2.44
N ILE A 160 12.71 -1.39 1.38
CA ILE A 160 12.92 -0.09 0.72
C ILE A 160 11.88 0.90 1.26
N LYS A 161 12.33 2.07 1.70
CA LYS A 161 11.49 3.13 2.30
C LYS A 161 11.70 4.44 1.55
N PRO A 162 10.97 4.68 0.45
CA PRO A 162 11.03 5.96 -0.24
C PRO A 162 10.48 7.07 0.67
N PRO A 163 11.12 8.26 0.72
CA PRO A 163 10.67 9.37 1.57
C PRO A 163 9.51 10.14 0.90
N VAL A 164 8.37 9.49 0.73
CA VAL A 164 7.19 10.00 -0.01
C VAL A 164 6.11 10.61 0.88
N GLY A 165 6.27 10.60 2.20
CA GLY A 165 5.24 11.04 3.13
C GLY A 165 4.77 12.51 3.00
N HIS A 166 5.41 13.35 2.18
CA HIS A 166 4.98 14.73 1.87
C HIS A 166 4.01 14.79 0.68
N LEU A 167 3.78 13.67 0.02
CA LEU A 167 2.90 13.57 -1.14
C LEU A 167 1.57 12.96 -0.72
N GLY A 168 0.48 13.51 -1.24
CA GLY A 168 -0.87 13.01 -0.99
C GLY A 168 -1.18 11.78 -1.84
N LEU A 169 -2.09 10.94 -1.34
CA LEU A 169 -2.47 9.69 -2.01
C LEU A 169 -3.05 9.88 -3.41
N LEU A 170 -3.70 11.02 -3.69
CA LEU A 170 -4.35 11.31 -4.97
C LEU A 170 -3.64 12.39 -5.80
N GLU A 171 -2.44 12.80 -5.42
CA GLU A 171 -1.62 13.77 -6.16
C GLU A 171 -0.91 13.10 -7.35
N PHE A 172 -1.68 12.56 -8.30
CA PHE A 172 -1.15 11.85 -9.48
C PHE A 172 -0.29 12.73 -10.39
N GLU A 173 -0.46 14.04 -10.35
CA GLU A 173 0.38 15.01 -11.06
C GLU A 173 1.82 15.03 -10.57
N LYS A 174 2.09 14.52 -9.37
CA LYS A 174 3.44 14.40 -8.79
C LYS A 174 4.11 13.04 -9.06
N ALA A 175 3.60 12.29 -10.04
CA ALA A 175 4.11 10.96 -10.37
C ALA A 175 5.62 10.94 -10.70
N GLU A 176 6.13 11.95 -11.40
CA GLU A 176 7.57 12.06 -11.72
C GLU A 176 8.43 12.21 -10.46
N GLU A 177 7.96 12.98 -9.46
CA GLU A 177 8.65 13.11 -8.18
C GLU A 177 8.64 11.78 -7.42
N LEU A 178 7.50 11.08 -7.40
CA LEU A 178 7.36 9.76 -6.77
C LEU A 178 8.31 8.73 -7.38
N ILE A 179 8.40 8.68 -8.72
CA ILE A 179 9.31 7.79 -9.45
C ILE A 179 10.75 8.08 -9.04
N ARG A 180 11.18 9.34 -9.09
CA ARG A 180 12.54 9.72 -8.72
C ARG A 180 12.91 9.37 -7.28
N LEU A 181 11.99 9.56 -6.34
CA LEU A 181 12.21 9.20 -4.93
C LEU A 181 12.33 7.68 -4.75
N GLY A 182 11.51 6.92 -5.50
CA GLY A 182 11.60 5.46 -5.54
C GLY A 182 12.92 4.96 -6.09
N GLU A 183 13.39 5.54 -7.20
CA GLU A 183 14.70 5.24 -7.81
C GLU A 183 15.84 5.48 -6.82
N ILE A 184 15.93 6.68 -6.24
CA ILE A 184 16.97 7.02 -5.26
C ILE A 184 16.96 6.07 -4.06
N ALA A 185 15.78 5.74 -3.54
CA ALA A 185 15.66 4.81 -2.41
C ALA A 185 16.12 3.40 -2.80
N THR A 186 15.79 2.93 -4.00
CA THR A 186 16.17 1.62 -4.50
C THR A 186 17.66 1.54 -4.79
N GLU A 187 18.26 2.56 -5.42
CA GLU A 187 19.69 2.61 -5.71
C GLU A 187 20.55 2.44 -4.45
N ARG A 188 20.13 3.03 -3.33
CA ARG A 188 20.82 2.89 -2.04
C ARG A 188 20.81 1.45 -1.52
N MET A 189 19.81 0.66 -1.89
CA MET A 189 19.64 -0.74 -1.47
C MET A 189 20.25 -1.76 -2.44
N ILE A 190 20.75 -1.33 -3.62
CA ILE A 190 21.37 -2.23 -4.62
C ILE A 190 22.48 -3.12 -4.02
N PRO A 191 23.41 -2.61 -3.18
CA PRO A 191 24.44 -3.46 -2.59
C PRO A 191 23.88 -4.58 -1.73
N GLU A 192 22.85 -4.29 -0.93
CA GLU A 192 22.17 -5.26 -0.06
C GLU A 192 21.38 -6.28 -0.88
N ILE A 193 20.67 -5.83 -1.93
CA ILE A 193 19.96 -6.71 -2.86
C ILE A 193 20.94 -7.69 -3.51
N LYS A 194 22.07 -7.20 -4.01
CA LYS A 194 23.12 -8.05 -4.61
C LYS A 194 23.70 -9.04 -3.62
N ALA A 195 23.95 -8.61 -2.38
CA ALA A 195 24.45 -9.50 -1.32
C ALA A 195 23.44 -10.63 -1.00
N ALA A 196 22.16 -10.31 -0.86
CA ALA A 196 21.10 -11.29 -0.64
C ALA A 196 20.98 -12.30 -1.80
N MET A 197 21.04 -11.80 -3.05
CA MET A 197 21.03 -12.66 -4.24
C MET A 197 22.22 -13.64 -4.27
N LEU A 198 23.41 -13.18 -3.88
CA LEU A 198 24.61 -14.04 -3.84
C LEU A 198 24.46 -15.17 -2.80
N VAL A 199 23.80 -14.93 -1.68
CA VAL A 199 23.51 -15.97 -0.68
C VAL A 199 22.60 -17.03 -1.28
N LEU A 200 21.54 -16.62 -1.97
CA LEU A 200 20.60 -17.54 -2.63
C LEU A 200 21.28 -18.40 -3.69
N LEU A 201 22.13 -17.79 -4.55
CA LEU A 201 22.87 -18.50 -5.59
C LEU A 201 23.84 -19.52 -5.00
N LYS A 202 24.50 -19.20 -3.88
CA LYS A 202 25.40 -20.16 -3.19
C LYS A 202 24.63 -21.33 -2.62
N SER A 203 23.45 -21.10 -2.06
CA SER A 203 22.57 -22.16 -1.57
C SER A 203 22.15 -23.12 -2.69
N ASP A 204 21.76 -22.59 -3.85
CA ASP A 204 21.39 -23.43 -5.01
C ASP A 204 22.54 -24.33 -5.50
N VAL A 205 23.74 -23.78 -5.52
CA VAL A 205 24.94 -24.55 -5.89
C VAL A 205 25.23 -25.63 -4.87
N SER A 206 25.12 -25.31 -3.57
CA SER A 206 25.34 -26.31 -2.50
C SER A 206 24.31 -27.44 -2.55
N ASP A 207 23.03 -27.10 -2.75
CA ASP A 207 21.96 -28.10 -2.85
C ASP A 207 22.11 -28.99 -4.10
N ALA A 208 22.56 -28.41 -5.21
CA ALA A 208 22.86 -29.19 -6.42
C ALA A 208 24.02 -30.17 -6.22
N PHE A 209 25.08 -29.78 -5.52
CA PHE A 209 26.18 -30.67 -5.17
C PHE A 209 25.74 -31.79 -4.25
N LEU A 210 24.92 -31.50 -3.22
CA LEU A 210 24.41 -32.55 -2.31
C LEU A 210 23.50 -33.55 -3.02
N GLN A 211 22.72 -33.11 -4.02
CA GLN A 211 21.89 -34.03 -4.82
C GLN A 211 22.70 -34.87 -5.79
N MET A 212 23.86 -34.43 -6.26
CA MET A 212 24.76 -35.20 -7.10
C MET A 212 25.50 -36.30 -6.29
N ASP A 213 25.84 -36.00 -5.03
CA ASP A 213 26.56 -36.93 -4.14
C ASP A 213 25.68 -38.07 -3.62
N LEU A 214 24.34 -37.89 -3.59
CA LEU A 214 23.38 -38.90 -3.17
C LEU A 214 22.92 -39.83 -4.31
N GLY A 215 23.35 -39.56 -5.55
CA GLY A 215 22.97 -40.33 -6.74
C GLY A 215 23.89 -41.52 -7.09
N ASP A 216 25.04 -41.66 -6.44
CA ASP A 216 26.04 -42.69 -6.81
C ASP A 216 26.02 -43.97 -5.92
N ASP A 217 25.13 -44.08 -4.94
CA ASP A 217 25.08 -45.22 -4.02
C ASP A 217 24.10 -46.36 -4.43
N ASP A 218 23.47 -46.28 -5.60
CA ASP A 218 22.54 -47.33 -6.10
C ASP A 218 23.15 -48.17 -7.24
N ILE A 219 24.42 -48.58 -7.11
CA ILE A 219 24.98 -49.66 -7.96
C ILE A 219 25.72 -50.65 -7.08
N THR A 220 24.99 -51.57 -6.44
CA THR A 220 25.43 -52.95 -6.15
C THR A 220 24.25 -53.91 -6.11
#